data_5c933ca0c58a065ba83a1b572c5181c7
#
_entry.id   5c933ca0c58a065ba83a1b572c5181c7
#
_cell.length_a   1.000
_cell.length_b   1.000
_cell.length_c   1.000
_cell.angle_alpha   90.00
_cell.angle_beta   90.00
_cell.angle_gamma   90.00
#
_symmetry.space_group_name_H-M   'P 1'
#
loop_
_entity.id
_entity.type
_entity.pdbx_description
1 polymer ?
#
loop_
_entity_poly.entity_id
_entity_poly.type
_entity_poly.pdbx_seq_one_letter_code
_entity_poly.pdbx_strand_id
1 'polypeptide(L)'
;VYKRQALNAAERGCEVHLFEKNEKLGKKIYITGKGRCNLTNACDTEELFQAVVSNPKFLYSAFYGYTNHDVIDFFEKAGTKTKIERGDRVFPVSDHSTDVIDALRRKMREYKVQVHLNTEVSKVEAKDGKVTGVLSDGEKKLFPADAVLVATGGISYKTTGSTGDGYRFAEELGHKVTELYPSLVPFNTKEAWAKSLQGLSLKNVDVKVMDGKKKLYDGFGEMMFTHFGVTGPLILSASSYTAKTARKKELSMFIDLKPALSKEQLDHRILRDFEEAKNRQFKNALGGLFPAKLTPVMIELSGINPEKKVNEVSRDCLLYTSDA
;
A
#
# COMPACT_ATOMS: atom_id res chain seq x y z
N VAL A 1 -9.58 10.00 9.31
CA VAL A 1 -9.11 11.38 9.10
C VAL A 1 -10.20 12.37 9.49
N TYR A 2 -11.37 12.35 8.82
CA TYR A 2 -12.44 13.33 9.06
C TYR A 2 -12.93 13.44 10.52
N LYS A 3 -12.95 12.33 11.27
CA LYS A 3 -13.35 12.34 12.68
C LYS A 3 -12.37 13.14 13.55
N ARG A 4 -11.07 13.02 13.27
CA ARG A 4 -10.05 13.79 14.00
C ARG A 4 -10.08 15.27 13.65
N GLN A 5 -10.38 15.59 12.40
CA GLN A 5 -10.56 16.98 11.95
C GLN A 5 -11.79 17.62 12.57
N ALA A 6 -12.92 16.89 12.63
CA ALA A 6 -14.13 17.33 13.33
C ALA A 6 -13.86 17.61 14.82
N LEU A 7 -13.07 16.74 15.46
CA LEU A 7 -12.65 16.93 16.85
C LEU A 7 -11.81 18.20 17.03
N ASN A 8 -10.82 18.45 16.16
CA ASN A 8 -10.00 19.66 16.23
C ASN A 8 -10.81 20.94 16.08
N ALA A 9 -11.82 20.96 15.20
CA ALA A 9 -12.68 22.10 15.04
C ALA A 9 -13.55 22.32 16.29
N ALA A 10 -14.16 21.27 16.80
CA ALA A 10 -15.02 21.33 17.99
C ALA A 10 -14.23 21.73 19.26
N GLU A 11 -13.01 21.22 19.44
CA GLU A 11 -12.11 21.58 20.54
C GLU A 11 -11.77 23.08 20.53
N ARG A 12 -11.77 23.71 19.35
CA ARG A 12 -11.56 25.15 19.17
C ARG A 12 -12.84 25.99 19.23
N GLY A 13 -13.95 25.39 19.66
CA GLY A 13 -15.21 26.08 19.90
C GLY A 13 -16.12 26.22 18.67
N CYS A 14 -15.79 25.55 17.55
CA CYS A 14 -16.69 25.52 16.40
C CYS A 14 -17.90 24.61 16.68
N GLU A 15 -19.08 24.99 16.19
CA GLU A 15 -20.21 24.07 16.03
C GLU A 15 -19.92 23.16 14.85
N VAL A 16 -19.89 21.84 15.09
CA VAL A 16 -19.46 20.89 14.08
C VAL A 16 -20.52 19.85 13.75
N HIS A 17 -20.89 19.79 12.49
CA HIS A 17 -21.75 18.76 11.90
C HIS A 17 -20.90 17.81 11.05
N LEU A 18 -20.98 16.51 11.33
CA LEU A 18 -20.28 15.45 10.59
C LEU A 18 -21.32 14.61 9.84
N PHE A 19 -21.25 14.63 8.51
CA PHE A 19 -22.14 13.86 7.64
C PHE A 19 -21.44 12.56 7.20
N GLU A 20 -22.11 11.44 7.39
CA GLU A 20 -21.66 10.11 6.97
C GLU A 20 -22.81 9.39 6.25
N LYS A 21 -22.61 9.05 4.98
CA LYS A 21 -23.63 8.38 4.19
C LYS A 21 -23.92 6.93 4.60
N ASN A 22 -22.99 6.31 5.32
CA ASN A 22 -23.17 4.96 5.83
C ASN A 22 -23.96 4.95 7.14
N GLU A 23 -24.47 3.77 7.50
CA GLU A 23 -25.18 3.48 8.75
C GLU A 23 -24.29 3.56 10.00
N LYS A 24 -22.97 3.58 9.83
CA LYS A 24 -21.99 3.63 10.94
C LYS A 24 -20.72 4.35 10.55
N LEU A 25 -20.08 4.94 11.54
CA LEU A 25 -18.77 5.57 11.40
C LEU A 25 -17.66 4.52 11.25
N GLY A 26 -16.65 4.85 10.44
CA GLY A 26 -15.37 4.14 10.48
C GLY A 26 -15.28 2.88 9.64
N LYS A 27 -16.18 2.62 8.69
CA LYS A 27 -16.09 1.45 7.79
C LYS A 27 -14.70 1.25 7.17
N LYS A 28 -14.04 2.32 6.73
CA LYS A 28 -12.69 2.23 6.20
C LYS A 28 -11.67 1.86 7.29
N ILE A 29 -11.76 2.44 8.47
CA ILE A 29 -10.87 2.11 9.61
C ILE A 29 -11.03 0.63 9.96
N TYR A 30 -12.27 0.15 10.00
CA TYR A 30 -12.60 -1.22 10.38
C TYR A 30 -11.88 -2.28 9.54
N ILE A 31 -11.66 -2.05 8.24
CA ILE A 31 -11.00 -2.99 7.34
C ILE A 31 -9.48 -2.80 7.24
N THR A 32 -8.93 -1.68 7.75
CA THR A 32 -7.49 -1.41 7.66
C THR A 32 -6.68 -2.37 8.54
N GLY A 33 -5.44 -2.69 8.12
CA GLY A 33 -4.56 -3.59 8.87
C GLY A 33 -5.18 -4.98 9.10
N LYS A 34 -6.02 -5.47 8.20
CA LYS A 34 -6.77 -6.74 8.34
C LYS A 34 -7.69 -6.75 9.58
N GLY A 35 -8.35 -5.64 9.85
CA GLY A 35 -9.24 -5.48 11.01
C GLY A 35 -8.56 -5.01 12.30
N ARG A 36 -7.23 -4.87 12.29
CA ARG A 36 -6.43 -4.43 13.44
C ARG A 36 -6.26 -2.92 13.54
N CYS A 37 -6.42 -2.20 12.44
CA CYS A 37 -6.14 -0.78 12.26
C CYS A 37 -4.66 -0.40 12.49
N ASN A 38 -3.87 -0.37 11.42
CA ASN A 38 -2.58 0.31 11.45
C ASN A 38 -2.83 1.83 11.59
N LEU A 39 -2.58 2.38 12.79
CA LEU A 39 -2.88 3.77 13.15
C LEU A 39 -1.94 4.75 12.46
N THR A 40 -0.65 4.51 12.59
CA THR A 40 0.44 5.34 12.08
C THR A 40 1.74 4.52 12.02
N ASN A 41 2.83 5.19 11.74
CA ASN A 41 4.19 4.65 11.84
C ASN A 41 4.96 5.45 12.90
N ALA A 42 5.79 4.81 13.71
CA ALA A 42 6.57 5.43 14.78
C ALA A 42 7.99 5.84 14.35
N CYS A 43 8.30 5.80 13.06
CA CYS A 43 9.57 6.26 12.53
C CYS A 43 9.75 7.78 12.69
N ASP A 44 10.95 8.26 12.48
CA ASP A 44 11.25 9.69 12.49
C ASP A 44 10.53 10.44 11.37
N THR A 45 10.30 11.74 11.58
CA THR A 45 9.56 12.58 10.61
C THR A 45 10.27 12.64 9.26
N GLU A 46 11.60 12.63 9.23
CA GLU A 46 12.42 12.60 8.02
C GLU A 46 12.18 11.33 7.21
N GLU A 47 12.06 10.19 7.85
CA GLU A 47 11.74 8.90 7.20
C GLU A 47 10.32 8.91 6.62
N LEU A 48 9.35 9.54 7.31
CA LEU A 48 8.01 9.75 6.76
C LEU A 48 8.05 10.53 5.44
N PHE A 49 8.88 11.59 5.35
CA PHE A 49 9.04 12.35 4.11
C PHE A 49 9.67 11.54 3.00
N GLN A 50 10.65 10.69 3.29
CA GLN A 50 11.27 9.79 2.31
C GLN A 50 10.26 8.78 1.75
N ALA A 51 9.27 8.36 2.55
CA ALA A 51 8.20 7.47 2.12
C ALA A 51 7.16 8.15 1.20
N VAL A 52 7.15 9.48 1.11
CA VAL A 52 6.24 10.22 0.23
C VAL A 52 6.79 10.23 -1.20
N VAL A 53 6.21 9.41 -2.07
CA VAL A 53 6.68 9.15 -3.43
C VAL A 53 6.71 10.40 -4.33
N SER A 54 5.79 11.35 -4.12
CA SER A 54 5.72 12.55 -4.94
C SER A 54 5.32 13.77 -4.12
N ASN A 55 5.95 14.90 -4.43
CA ASN A 55 5.68 16.20 -3.83
C ASN A 55 5.70 16.23 -2.28
N PRO A 56 6.74 15.68 -1.60
CA PRO A 56 6.77 15.60 -0.14
C PRO A 56 6.70 16.99 0.51
N LYS A 57 7.24 18.04 -0.13
CA LYS A 57 7.22 19.41 0.38
C LYS A 57 5.81 19.93 0.66
N PHE A 58 4.80 19.47 -0.06
CA PHE A 58 3.39 19.83 0.18
C PHE A 58 2.90 19.41 1.57
N LEU A 59 3.48 18.35 2.14
CA LEU A 59 3.08 17.82 3.44
C LEU A 59 3.89 18.38 4.61
N TYR A 60 4.83 19.30 4.37
CA TYR A 60 5.70 19.86 5.40
C TYR A 60 4.91 20.42 6.58
N SER A 61 4.02 21.37 6.33
CA SER A 61 3.21 21.99 7.38
C SER A 61 2.30 20.97 8.10
N ALA A 62 1.81 19.95 7.39
CA ALA A 62 0.94 18.94 7.97
C ALA A 62 1.70 18.01 8.91
N PHE A 63 2.87 17.51 8.51
CA PHE A 63 3.65 16.56 9.31
C PHE A 63 4.35 17.21 10.51
N TYR A 64 4.80 18.47 10.38
CA TYR A 64 5.36 19.20 11.52
C TYR A 64 4.29 19.83 12.40
N GLY A 65 3.11 20.17 11.85
CA GLY A 65 1.99 20.71 12.63
C GLY A 65 1.23 19.66 13.45
N TYR A 66 1.29 18.39 13.05
CA TYR A 66 0.69 17.26 13.75
C TYR A 66 1.44 15.97 13.36
N THR A 67 2.34 15.56 14.23
CA THR A 67 3.27 14.47 13.98
C THR A 67 2.63 13.08 14.12
N ASN A 68 3.33 12.06 13.67
CA ASN A 68 2.95 10.66 13.92
C ASN A 68 2.94 10.31 15.42
N HIS A 69 3.80 10.92 16.22
CA HIS A 69 3.80 10.78 17.68
C HIS A 69 2.58 11.45 18.31
N ASP A 70 2.15 12.62 17.82
CA ASP A 70 0.90 13.25 18.27
C ASP A 70 -0.33 12.38 17.98
N VAL A 71 -0.30 11.58 16.90
CA VAL A 71 -1.34 10.59 16.64
C VAL A 71 -1.36 9.51 17.72
N ILE A 72 -0.20 8.96 18.10
CA ILE A 72 -0.07 7.96 19.15
C ILE A 72 -0.61 8.53 20.47
N ASP A 73 -0.09 9.67 20.89
CA ASP A 73 -0.48 10.37 22.12
C ASP A 73 -1.99 10.64 22.18
N PHE A 74 -2.56 11.07 21.07
CA PHE A 74 -4.01 11.32 21.03
C PHE A 74 -4.81 10.05 21.35
N PHE A 75 -4.47 8.92 20.74
CA PHE A 75 -5.20 7.67 20.97
C PHE A 75 -4.96 7.11 22.36
N GLU A 76 -3.77 7.23 22.90
CA GLU A 76 -3.46 6.81 24.27
C GLU A 76 -4.22 7.65 25.30
N LYS A 77 -4.24 8.99 25.14
CA LYS A 77 -5.07 9.90 25.95
C LYS A 77 -6.57 9.65 25.77
N ALA A 78 -7.00 9.16 24.61
CA ALA A 78 -8.38 8.75 24.37
C ALA A 78 -8.71 7.33 24.92
N GLY A 79 -7.76 6.68 25.62
CA GLY A 79 -7.94 5.38 26.25
C GLY A 79 -7.70 4.17 25.34
N THR A 80 -7.05 4.34 24.19
CA THR A 80 -6.65 3.24 23.30
C THR A 80 -5.14 3.07 23.41
N LYS A 81 -4.69 2.08 24.20
CA LYS A 81 -3.26 1.74 24.31
C LYS A 81 -2.72 1.25 22.98
N THR A 82 -1.50 1.66 22.62
CA THR A 82 -0.84 1.33 21.37
C THR A 82 0.37 0.42 21.58
N LYS A 83 0.78 -0.27 20.52
CA LYS A 83 2.01 -1.05 20.44
C LYS A 83 2.68 -0.82 19.08
N ILE A 84 4.02 -0.88 19.08
CA ILE A 84 4.84 -0.77 17.87
C ILE A 84 5.25 -2.19 17.46
N GLU A 85 5.07 -2.52 16.18
CA GLU A 85 5.49 -3.78 15.57
C GLU A 85 6.57 -3.55 14.52
N ARG A 86 7.12 -4.63 13.96
CA ARG A 86 8.17 -4.61 12.94
C ARG A 86 7.86 -3.57 11.83
N GLY A 87 8.85 -2.74 11.49
CA GLY A 87 8.73 -1.65 10.52
C GLY A 87 7.96 -0.45 11.10
N ASP A 88 8.08 -0.26 12.42
CA ASP A 88 7.56 0.89 13.19
C ASP A 88 6.05 1.11 13.04
N ARG A 89 5.32 0.05 12.64
CA ARG A 89 3.86 0.09 12.49
C ARG A 89 3.17 0.11 13.84
N VAL A 90 2.27 1.07 14.02
CA VAL A 90 1.55 1.27 15.27
C VAL A 90 0.15 0.68 15.19
N PHE A 91 -0.16 -0.22 16.11
CA PHE A 91 -1.46 -0.87 16.25
C PHE A 91 -2.03 -0.66 17.66
N PRO A 92 -3.36 -0.75 17.85
CA PRO A 92 -3.92 -0.89 19.20
C PRO A 92 -3.44 -2.21 19.84
N VAL A 93 -3.17 -2.21 21.13
CA VAL A 93 -2.75 -3.41 21.89
C VAL A 93 -3.77 -4.55 21.76
N SER A 94 -5.05 -4.21 21.70
CA SER A 94 -6.16 -5.16 21.53
C SER A 94 -6.20 -5.86 20.17
N ASP A 95 -5.50 -5.35 19.16
CA ASP A 95 -5.60 -5.78 17.76
C ASP A 95 -7.01 -5.62 17.15
N HIS A 96 -7.85 -4.75 17.74
CA HIS A 96 -9.20 -4.48 17.27
C HIS A 96 -9.37 -3.03 16.79
N SER A 97 -9.70 -2.86 15.51
CA SER A 97 -9.99 -1.54 14.92
C SER A 97 -11.22 -0.85 15.55
N THR A 98 -12.11 -1.61 16.19
CA THR A 98 -13.26 -1.10 16.93
C THR A 98 -12.85 -0.16 18.04
N ASP A 99 -11.79 -0.46 18.78
CA ASP A 99 -11.33 0.37 19.91
C ASP A 99 -10.89 1.75 19.45
N VAL A 100 -10.25 1.80 18.28
CA VAL A 100 -9.87 3.07 17.62
C VAL A 100 -11.12 3.88 17.22
N ILE A 101 -12.13 3.21 16.65
CA ILE A 101 -13.38 3.85 16.26
C ILE A 101 -14.13 4.37 17.47
N ASP A 102 -14.18 3.57 18.54
CA ASP A 102 -14.91 3.93 19.76
C ASP A 102 -14.20 5.05 20.56
N ALA A 103 -12.87 5.10 20.54
CA ALA A 103 -12.12 6.24 21.09
C ALA A 103 -12.51 7.55 20.38
N LEU A 104 -12.54 7.54 19.05
CA LEU A 104 -12.98 8.70 18.26
C LEU A 104 -14.44 9.07 18.54
N ARG A 105 -15.34 8.08 18.66
CA ARG A 105 -16.76 8.31 18.97
C ARG A 105 -16.95 8.91 20.35
N ARG A 106 -16.22 8.42 21.37
CA ARG A 106 -16.25 9.00 22.74
C ARG A 106 -15.85 10.46 22.70
N LYS A 107 -14.71 10.77 22.06
CA LYS A 107 -14.24 12.15 21.95
C LYS A 107 -15.19 13.06 21.18
N MET A 108 -15.80 12.59 20.09
CA MET A 108 -16.82 13.38 19.38
C MET A 108 -18.04 13.71 20.24
N ARG A 109 -18.49 12.78 21.10
CA ARG A 109 -19.57 13.05 22.08
C ARG A 109 -19.13 14.06 23.14
N GLU A 110 -17.92 13.92 23.66
CA GLU A 110 -17.34 14.84 24.66
C GLU A 110 -17.31 16.28 24.12
N TYR A 111 -16.89 16.46 22.86
CA TYR A 111 -16.86 17.77 22.22
C TYR A 111 -18.17 18.16 21.50
N LYS A 112 -19.26 17.42 21.74
CA LYS A 112 -20.60 17.71 21.19
C LYS A 112 -20.68 17.81 19.68
N VAL A 113 -19.82 17.05 18.94
CA VAL A 113 -19.92 16.94 17.48
C VAL A 113 -21.25 16.32 17.10
N GLN A 114 -22.03 16.98 16.25
CA GLN A 114 -23.30 16.48 15.74
C GLN A 114 -23.05 15.52 14.58
N VAL A 115 -23.38 14.24 14.75
CA VAL A 115 -23.13 13.20 13.78
C VAL A 115 -24.42 12.81 13.07
N HIS A 116 -24.46 13.00 11.74
CA HIS A 116 -25.55 12.62 10.85
C HIS A 116 -25.17 11.35 10.09
N LEU A 117 -25.72 10.21 10.49
CA LEU A 117 -25.57 8.93 9.79
C LEU A 117 -26.64 8.75 8.72
N ASN A 118 -26.39 7.85 7.76
CA ASN A 118 -27.29 7.64 6.61
C ASN A 118 -27.62 8.94 5.86
N THR A 119 -26.70 9.90 5.92
CA THR A 119 -26.90 11.23 5.35
C THR A 119 -25.86 11.48 4.28
N GLU A 120 -26.24 11.29 3.03
CA GLU A 120 -25.41 11.57 1.87
C GLU A 120 -25.46 13.06 1.53
N VAL A 121 -24.28 13.66 1.38
CA VAL A 121 -24.15 15.02 0.86
C VAL A 121 -24.06 14.96 -0.66
N SER A 122 -25.00 15.58 -1.33
CA SER A 122 -25.04 15.64 -2.80
C SER A 122 -24.23 16.80 -3.37
N LYS A 123 -24.15 17.91 -2.65
CA LYS A 123 -23.49 19.13 -3.14
C LYS A 123 -22.94 19.98 -2.00
N VAL A 124 -21.84 20.66 -2.27
CA VAL A 124 -21.34 21.77 -1.46
C VAL A 124 -21.82 23.06 -2.14
N GLU A 125 -22.61 23.87 -1.42
CA GLU A 125 -23.15 25.12 -1.94
C GLU A 125 -22.15 26.25 -1.68
N ALA A 126 -21.95 27.07 -2.73
CA ALA A 126 -21.14 28.28 -2.66
C ALA A 126 -21.81 29.42 -3.42
N LYS A 127 -21.68 30.63 -2.90
CA LYS A 127 -22.17 31.88 -3.51
C LYS A 127 -21.09 32.93 -3.38
N ASP A 128 -20.84 33.66 -4.45
CA ASP A 128 -19.87 34.78 -4.49
C ASP A 128 -18.46 34.38 -3.97
N GLY A 129 -18.04 33.15 -4.33
CA GLY A 129 -16.72 32.62 -3.93
C GLY A 129 -16.60 32.12 -2.47
N LYS A 130 -17.74 32.11 -1.74
CA LYS A 130 -17.77 31.62 -0.35
C LYS A 130 -18.70 30.43 -0.21
N VAL A 131 -18.31 29.46 0.59
CA VAL A 131 -19.16 28.32 0.97
C VAL A 131 -20.33 28.84 1.79
N THR A 132 -21.53 28.32 1.53
CA THR A 132 -22.77 28.67 2.24
C THR A 132 -23.41 27.49 2.94
N GLY A 133 -22.97 26.25 2.63
CA GLY A 133 -23.45 25.04 3.29
C GLY A 133 -23.30 23.79 2.47
N VAL A 134 -23.97 22.73 2.91
CA VAL A 134 -24.07 21.44 2.21
C VAL A 134 -25.52 21.04 2.00
N LEU A 135 -25.81 20.45 0.84
CA LEU A 135 -27.11 19.89 0.51
C LEU A 135 -27.13 18.39 0.75
N SER A 136 -28.07 17.89 1.54
CA SER A 136 -28.30 16.46 1.74
C SER A 136 -29.36 15.94 0.79
N ASP A 137 -29.10 14.81 0.12
CA ASP A 137 -30.01 14.17 -0.83
C ASP A 137 -31.27 13.61 -0.16
N GLY A 138 -31.11 12.98 0.99
CA GLY A 138 -32.20 12.27 1.66
C GLY A 138 -33.30 13.22 2.18
N GLU A 139 -32.88 14.35 2.73
CA GLU A 139 -33.78 15.33 3.31
C GLU A 139 -34.09 16.50 2.34
N LYS A 140 -33.38 16.59 1.21
CA LYS A 140 -33.36 17.79 0.32
C LYS A 140 -33.16 19.07 1.11
N LYS A 141 -32.40 19.02 2.16
CA LYS A 141 -32.21 20.07 3.15
C LYS A 141 -30.84 20.69 2.99
N LEU A 142 -30.82 22.01 2.98
CA LEU A 142 -29.57 22.76 3.11
C LEU A 142 -29.19 22.88 4.59
N PHE A 143 -27.98 22.48 4.90
CA PHE A 143 -27.33 22.73 6.17
C PHE A 143 -26.37 23.91 6.00
N PRO A 144 -26.69 25.09 6.53
CA PRO A 144 -25.81 26.27 6.43
C PRO A 144 -24.47 25.99 7.13
N ALA A 145 -23.37 26.48 6.57
CA ALA A 145 -22.06 26.38 7.16
C ALA A 145 -21.14 27.51 6.66
N ASP A 146 -20.32 28.02 7.55
CA ASP A 146 -19.27 29.01 7.22
C ASP A 146 -18.05 28.36 6.55
N ALA A 147 -17.83 27.08 6.81
CA ALA A 147 -16.75 26.29 6.22
C ALA A 147 -17.15 24.82 6.04
N VAL A 148 -16.67 24.18 4.99
CA VAL A 148 -16.88 22.76 4.71
C VAL A 148 -15.54 22.08 4.54
N LEU A 149 -15.31 21.00 5.29
CA LEU A 149 -14.15 20.14 5.17
C LEU A 149 -14.54 18.87 4.41
N VAL A 150 -14.05 18.72 3.19
CA VAL A 150 -14.28 17.53 2.36
C VAL A 150 -13.29 16.44 2.74
N ALA A 151 -13.79 15.37 3.36
CA ALA A 151 -12.99 14.24 3.83
C ALA A 151 -13.59 12.88 3.43
N THR A 152 -14.18 12.82 2.24
CA THR A 152 -14.94 11.67 1.72
C THR A 152 -14.10 10.47 1.32
N GLY A 153 -12.77 10.59 1.37
CA GLY A 153 -11.84 9.58 0.87
C GLY A 153 -11.69 9.61 -0.65
N GLY A 154 -11.01 8.61 -1.19
CA GLY A 154 -10.81 8.45 -2.63
C GLY A 154 -11.82 7.49 -3.27
N ILE A 155 -11.31 6.61 -4.18
CA ILE A 155 -12.14 5.64 -4.91
C ILE A 155 -11.81 4.17 -4.58
N SER A 156 -10.98 3.95 -3.56
CA SER A 156 -10.60 2.59 -3.12
C SER A 156 -11.62 2.03 -2.14
N TYR A 157 -11.97 0.74 -2.29
CA TYR A 157 -12.94 0.07 -1.43
C TYR A 157 -14.29 0.80 -1.37
N LYS A 158 -14.95 0.92 -2.51
CA LYS A 158 -16.22 1.65 -2.68
C LYS A 158 -17.30 1.26 -1.66
N THR A 159 -17.34 0.00 -1.23
CA THR A 159 -18.26 -0.52 -0.21
C THR A 159 -18.10 0.15 1.16
N THR A 160 -16.99 0.85 1.41
CA THR A 160 -16.77 1.64 2.63
C THR A 160 -17.28 3.08 2.53
N GLY A 161 -17.87 3.47 1.40
CA GLY A 161 -18.35 4.81 1.13
C GLY A 161 -17.35 5.70 0.37
N SER A 162 -16.16 5.19 -0.01
CA SER A 162 -15.17 5.95 -0.80
C SER A 162 -15.49 5.87 -2.29
N THR A 163 -16.43 6.67 -2.75
CA THR A 163 -16.99 6.64 -4.13
C THR A 163 -16.46 7.76 -5.02
N GLY A 164 -15.62 8.65 -4.49
CA GLY A 164 -15.02 9.75 -5.25
C GLY A 164 -15.78 11.07 -5.16
N ASP A 165 -16.74 11.18 -4.25
CA ASP A 165 -17.58 12.39 -4.10
C ASP A 165 -16.76 13.66 -3.93
N GLY A 166 -15.64 13.60 -3.22
CA GLY A 166 -14.78 14.77 -3.02
C GLY A 166 -14.14 15.30 -4.30
N TYR A 167 -13.87 14.44 -5.28
CA TYR A 167 -13.38 14.90 -6.59
C TYR A 167 -14.48 15.64 -7.35
N ARG A 168 -15.71 15.11 -7.31
CA ARG A 168 -16.88 15.75 -7.93
C ARG A 168 -17.16 17.11 -7.29
N PHE A 169 -17.16 17.21 -5.96
CA PHE A 169 -17.34 18.49 -5.27
C PHE A 169 -16.26 19.51 -5.63
N ALA A 170 -15.00 19.05 -5.75
CA ALA A 170 -13.90 19.93 -6.15
C ALA A 170 -14.12 20.50 -7.57
N GLU A 171 -14.50 19.64 -8.53
CA GLU A 171 -14.78 20.06 -9.91
C GLU A 171 -15.99 21.01 -10.00
N GLU A 172 -17.07 20.72 -9.27
CA GLU A 172 -18.27 21.58 -9.19
C GLU A 172 -17.96 22.97 -8.60
N LEU A 173 -16.95 23.05 -7.72
CA LEU A 173 -16.47 24.30 -7.14
C LEU A 173 -15.36 24.99 -7.98
N GLY A 174 -15.10 24.48 -9.18
CA GLY A 174 -14.13 25.08 -10.13
C GLY A 174 -12.68 24.67 -9.91
N HIS A 175 -12.38 23.70 -9.06
CA HIS A 175 -11.03 23.16 -8.90
C HIS A 175 -10.68 22.17 -10.01
N LYS A 176 -9.44 22.16 -10.45
CA LYS A 176 -8.92 21.16 -11.38
C LYS A 176 -8.52 19.89 -10.61
N VAL A 177 -9.18 18.78 -10.90
CA VAL A 177 -8.79 17.45 -10.42
C VAL A 177 -7.78 16.85 -11.40
N THR A 178 -6.60 16.46 -10.89
CA THR A 178 -5.59 15.79 -11.70
C THR A 178 -5.95 14.34 -11.95
N GLU A 179 -5.37 13.73 -12.97
CA GLU A 179 -5.59 12.32 -13.29
C GLU A 179 -5.26 11.41 -12.09
N LEU A 180 -6.17 10.47 -11.80
CA LEU A 180 -6.02 9.54 -10.70
C LEU A 180 -5.26 8.28 -11.16
N TYR A 181 -4.28 7.88 -10.38
CA TYR A 181 -3.48 6.68 -10.59
C TYR A 181 -3.65 5.72 -9.43
N PRO A 182 -3.61 4.40 -9.69
CA PRO A 182 -3.60 3.42 -8.61
C PRO A 182 -2.28 3.52 -7.80
N SER A 183 -2.36 3.22 -6.52
CA SER A 183 -1.21 3.13 -5.62
C SER A 183 -1.44 1.99 -4.63
N LEU A 184 -0.37 1.31 -4.22
CA LEU A 184 -0.41 0.13 -3.36
C LEU A 184 -1.28 -0.98 -3.97
N VAL A 185 -1.06 -1.27 -5.25
CA VAL A 185 -1.78 -2.30 -6.01
C VAL A 185 -0.83 -3.38 -6.53
N PRO A 186 -1.31 -4.61 -6.76
CA PRO A 186 -0.53 -5.65 -7.41
C PRO A 186 -0.29 -5.36 -8.89
N PHE A 187 0.62 -6.10 -9.52
CA PHE A 187 0.86 -6.06 -10.95
C PHE A 187 0.34 -7.31 -11.66
N ASN A 188 -0.24 -7.10 -12.83
CA ASN A 188 -0.44 -8.17 -13.79
C ASN A 188 0.89 -8.45 -14.51
N THR A 189 1.20 -9.73 -14.74
CA THR A 189 2.35 -10.15 -15.55
C THR A 189 1.87 -10.74 -16.87
N LYS A 190 2.69 -10.61 -17.90
CA LYS A 190 2.44 -11.25 -19.20
C LYS A 190 2.80 -12.73 -19.15
N GLU A 191 3.89 -13.04 -18.48
CA GLU A 191 4.49 -14.37 -18.40
C GLU A 191 3.54 -15.37 -17.74
N ALA A 192 3.23 -16.43 -18.49
CA ALA A 192 2.36 -17.49 -18.00
C ALA A 192 2.97 -18.25 -16.83
N TRP A 193 4.29 -18.43 -16.83
CA TRP A 193 5.00 -19.10 -15.74
C TRP A 193 4.85 -18.37 -14.41
N ALA A 194 4.81 -17.03 -14.41
CA ALA A 194 4.60 -16.26 -13.17
C ALA A 194 3.24 -16.57 -12.52
N LYS A 195 2.20 -16.76 -13.35
CA LYS A 195 0.85 -17.13 -12.89
C LYS A 195 0.79 -18.56 -12.36
N SER A 196 1.58 -19.49 -12.92
CA SER A 196 1.65 -20.89 -12.44
C SER A 196 2.22 -21.00 -11.03
N LEU A 197 3.00 -19.99 -10.60
CA LEU A 197 3.57 -19.90 -9.26
C LEU A 197 2.60 -19.36 -8.21
N GLN A 198 1.32 -19.17 -8.50
CA GLN A 198 0.30 -18.67 -7.57
C GLN A 198 0.48 -19.25 -6.17
N GLY A 199 0.52 -18.38 -5.15
CA GLY A 199 0.68 -18.74 -3.74
C GLY A 199 2.12 -18.92 -3.27
N LEU A 200 3.13 -18.91 -4.18
CA LEU A 200 4.53 -18.88 -3.78
C LEU A 200 4.88 -17.49 -3.26
N SER A 201 5.36 -17.44 -2.01
CA SER A 201 5.94 -16.24 -1.40
C SER A 201 7.45 -16.33 -1.43
N LEU A 202 8.10 -15.27 -1.89
CA LEU A 202 9.54 -15.08 -1.82
C LEU A 202 9.86 -14.09 -0.71
N LYS A 203 10.83 -14.44 0.13
CA LYS A 203 11.34 -13.60 1.22
C LYS A 203 12.79 -13.25 0.94
N ASN A 204 13.19 -12.07 1.42
CA ASN A 204 14.57 -11.60 1.28
C ASN A 204 15.04 -11.58 -0.19
N VAL A 205 14.23 -11.03 -1.07
CA VAL A 205 14.54 -10.82 -2.48
C VAL A 205 14.66 -9.33 -2.77
N ASP A 206 15.48 -8.98 -3.79
CA ASP A 206 15.46 -7.64 -4.38
C ASP A 206 14.55 -7.61 -5.60
N VAL A 207 13.75 -6.54 -5.70
CA VAL A 207 12.90 -6.30 -6.86
C VAL A 207 13.25 -4.96 -7.48
N LYS A 208 13.61 -5.00 -8.78
CA LYS A 208 13.85 -3.80 -9.59
C LYS A 208 12.78 -3.68 -10.66
N VAL A 209 12.19 -2.50 -10.80
CA VAL A 209 11.24 -2.21 -11.90
C VAL A 209 11.88 -1.19 -12.82
N MET A 210 11.95 -1.53 -14.12
CA MET A 210 12.67 -0.79 -15.13
C MET A 210 11.74 -0.30 -16.24
N ASP A 211 12.02 0.87 -16.76
CA ASP A 211 11.51 1.43 -18.00
C ASP A 211 12.67 1.50 -19.01
N GLY A 212 12.85 0.47 -19.80
CA GLY A 212 14.06 0.29 -20.58
C GLY A 212 15.30 0.30 -19.68
N LYS A 213 16.18 1.29 -19.86
CA LYS A 213 17.39 1.44 -19.04
C LYS A 213 17.16 2.25 -17.75
N LYS A 214 15.99 2.87 -17.58
CA LYS A 214 15.69 3.71 -16.43
C LYS A 214 15.12 2.89 -15.28
N LYS A 215 15.81 2.87 -14.15
CA LYS A 215 15.32 2.27 -12.91
C LYS A 215 14.23 3.18 -12.30
N LEU A 216 13.03 2.64 -12.10
CA LEU A 216 11.90 3.33 -11.49
C LEU A 216 11.73 2.96 -10.02
N TYR A 217 12.09 1.74 -9.66
CA TYR A 217 12.00 1.22 -8.31
C TYR A 217 13.10 0.21 -8.05
N ASP A 218 13.58 0.15 -6.82
CA ASP A 218 14.53 -0.82 -6.32
C ASP A 218 14.24 -1.04 -4.84
N GLY A 219 14.08 -2.27 -4.39
CA GLY A 219 13.74 -2.54 -3.00
C GLY A 219 13.91 -3.99 -2.59
N PHE A 220 14.29 -4.17 -1.32
CA PHE A 220 14.51 -5.45 -0.66
C PHE A 220 13.34 -5.84 0.25
N GLY A 221 12.91 -7.11 0.22
CA GLY A 221 11.85 -7.58 1.13
C GLY A 221 11.11 -8.84 0.66
N GLU A 222 9.79 -8.78 0.71
CA GLU A 222 8.90 -9.92 0.43
C GLU A 222 7.96 -9.62 -0.74
N MET A 223 7.75 -10.64 -1.59
CA MET A 223 6.75 -10.63 -2.65
C MET A 223 6.02 -11.96 -2.74
N MET A 224 4.92 -12.02 -3.46
CA MET A 224 4.13 -13.22 -3.66
C MET A 224 3.58 -13.28 -5.09
N PHE A 225 3.60 -14.47 -5.69
CA PHE A 225 2.94 -14.74 -6.95
C PHE A 225 1.45 -15.00 -6.78
N THR A 226 0.63 -14.53 -7.73
CA THR A 226 -0.83 -14.69 -7.79
C THR A 226 -1.25 -15.30 -9.12
N HIS A 227 -2.53 -15.64 -9.25
CA HIS A 227 -3.08 -16.16 -10.52
C HIS A 227 -3.08 -15.15 -11.68
N PHE A 228 -2.84 -13.87 -11.41
CA PHE A 228 -2.77 -12.82 -12.43
C PHE A 228 -1.39 -12.17 -12.56
N GLY A 229 -0.48 -12.43 -11.62
CA GLY A 229 0.84 -11.82 -11.61
C GLY A 229 1.48 -11.82 -10.22
N VAL A 230 1.85 -10.63 -9.71
CA VAL A 230 2.63 -10.50 -8.46
C VAL A 230 2.03 -9.48 -7.51
N THR A 231 2.22 -9.71 -6.21
CA THR A 231 1.79 -8.87 -5.09
C THR A 231 2.78 -8.96 -3.92
N GLY A 232 2.41 -8.43 -2.79
CA GLY A 232 3.23 -8.42 -1.57
C GLY A 232 3.81 -7.03 -1.28
N PRO A 233 4.43 -6.83 -0.10
CA PRO A 233 4.86 -5.51 0.36
C PRO A 233 5.75 -4.77 -0.65
N LEU A 234 6.76 -5.44 -1.24
CA LEU A 234 7.63 -4.86 -2.27
C LEU A 234 6.84 -4.39 -3.49
N ILE A 235 5.96 -5.24 -4.00
CA ILE A 235 5.19 -4.96 -5.22
C ILE A 235 4.21 -3.82 -4.99
N LEU A 236 3.54 -3.79 -3.84
CA LEU A 236 2.66 -2.70 -3.47
C LEU A 236 3.42 -1.38 -3.37
N SER A 237 4.61 -1.37 -2.78
CA SER A 237 5.48 -0.19 -2.75
C SER A 237 5.91 0.22 -4.16
N ALA A 238 6.39 -0.72 -4.98
CA ALA A 238 6.79 -0.47 -6.35
C ALA A 238 5.69 0.19 -7.18
N SER A 239 4.44 -0.22 -6.98
CA SER A 239 3.30 0.34 -7.72
C SER A 239 3.13 1.84 -7.49
N SER A 240 3.46 2.36 -6.31
CA SER A 240 3.38 3.78 -6.01
C SER A 240 4.34 4.62 -6.85
N TYR A 241 5.50 4.06 -7.20
CA TYR A 241 6.51 4.71 -8.04
C TYR A 241 6.25 4.56 -9.53
N THR A 242 5.59 3.48 -9.94
CA THR A 242 5.55 3.04 -11.33
C THR A 242 4.19 3.15 -12.00
N ALA A 243 3.09 3.27 -11.25
CA ALA A 243 1.72 3.22 -11.78
C ALA A 243 1.46 4.23 -12.92
N LYS A 244 2.04 5.43 -12.81
CA LYS A 244 1.91 6.48 -13.84
C LYS A 244 2.53 6.07 -15.18
N THR A 245 3.68 5.38 -15.11
CA THR A 245 4.41 4.90 -16.29
C THR A 245 3.79 3.60 -16.80
N ALA A 246 3.45 2.67 -15.92
CA ALA A 246 2.85 1.39 -16.24
C ALA A 246 1.50 1.50 -16.98
N ARG A 247 0.76 2.59 -16.76
CA ARG A 247 -0.47 2.86 -17.52
C ARG A 247 -0.21 3.17 -19.01
N LYS A 248 0.97 3.69 -19.34
CA LYS A 248 1.31 4.15 -20.70
C LYS A 248 2.11 3.13 -21.49
N LYS A 249 2.85 2.27 -20.81
CA LYS A 249 3.75 1.29 -21.42
C LYS A 249 4.05 0.15 -20.48
N GLU A 250 4.57 -0.92 -21.05
CA GLU A 250 5.04 -2.08 -20.31
C GLU A 250 6.35 -1.78 -19.62
N LEU A 251 6.51 -2.40 -18.44
CA LEU A 251 7.71 -2.30 -17.63
C LEU A 251 8.31 -3.68 -17.45
N SER A 252 9.63 -3.74 -17.30
CA SER A 252 10.33 -4.97 -16.94
C SER A 252 10.54 -5.04 -15.44
N MET A 253 10.33 -6.22 -14.86
CA MET A 253 10.60 -6.49 -13.44
C MET A 253 11.70 -7.54 -13.34
N PHE A 254 12.73 -7.24 -12.56
CA PHE A 254 13.82 -8.15 -12.23
C PHE A 254 13.71 -8.52 -10.77
N ILE A 255 13.85 -9.80 -10.47
CA ILE A 255 13.78 -10.36 -9.12
C ILE A 255 15.11 -11.04 -8.84
N ASP A 256 15.92 -10.47 -7.96
CA ASP A 256 17.11 -11.12 -7.44
C ASP A 256 16.71 -12.03 -6.27
N LEU A 257 16.88 -13.31 -6.46
CA LEU A 257 16.50 -14.35 -5.51
C LEU A 257 17.55 -14.55 -4.38
N LYS A 258 18.75 -14.00 -4.55
CA LYS A 258 19.90 -14.18 -3.63
C LYS A 258 20.68 -12.88 -3.42
N PRO A 259 20.03 -11.75 -3.09
CA PRO A 259 20.69 -10.43 -3.06
C PRO A 259 21.81 -10.30 -2.01
N ALA A 260 21.89 -11.25 -1.07
CA ALA A 260 22.96 -11.30 -0.09
C ALA A 260 24.28 -11.88 -0.63
N LEU A 261 24.28 -12.43 -1.85
CA LEU A 261 25.47 -13.00 -2.49
C LEU A 261 25.92 -12.11 -3.65
N SER A 262 27.23 -11.87 -3.75
CA SER A 262 27.77 -11.31 -4.99
C SER A 262 27.67 -12.33 -6.12
N LYS A 263 27.85 -11.87 -7.38
CA LYS A 263 27.85 -12.78 -8.54
C LYS A 263 28.92 -13.88 -8.39
N GLU A 264 30.10 -13.53 -7.91
CA GLU A 264 31.20 -14.47 -7.67
C GLU A 264 30.87 -15.48 -6.57
N GLN A 265 30.24 -15.00 -5.48
CA GLN A 265 29.81 -15.88 -4.38
C GLN A 265 28.70 -16.84 -4.82
N LEU A 266 27.78 -16.35 -5.67
CA LEU A 266 26.71 -17.17 -6.22
C LEU A 266 27.27 -18.23 -7.18
N ASP A 267 28.21 -17.86 -8.06
CA ASP A 267 28.90 -18.79 -8.97
C ASP A 267 29.62 -19.90 -8.18
N HIS A 268 30.43 -19.53 -7.20
CA HIS A 268 31.09 -20.50 -6.31
C HIS A 268 30.10 -21.43 -5.61
N ARG A 269 28.97 -20.91 -5.17
CA ARG A 269 27.93 -21.71 -4.53
C ARG A 269 27.31 -22.70 -5.51
N ILE A 270 26.95 -22.24 -6.71
CA ILE A 270 26.36 -23.10 -7.75
C ILE A 270 27.35 -24.22 -8.12
N LEU A 271 28.61 -23.89 -8.34
CA LEU A 271 29.63 -24.87 -8.68
C LEU A 271 29.81 -25.92 -7.56
N ARG A 272 29.82 -25.51 -6.30
CA ARG A 272 29.89 -26.43 -5.17
C ARG A 272 28.67 -27.35 -5.09
N ASP A 273 27.47 -26.78 -5.13
CA ASP A 273 26.21 -27.53 -5.02
C ASP A 273 26.08 -28.52 -6.22
N PHE A 274 26.64 -28.18 -7.38
CA PHE A 274 26.67 -29.03 -8.56
C PHE A 274 27.76 -30.12 -8.51
N GLU A 275 28.89 -29.84 -7.90
CA GLU A 275 29.90 -30.90 -7.68
C GLU A 275 29.36 -31.97 -6.72
N GLU A 276 28.65 -31.58 -5.67
CA GLU A 276 27.96 -32.50 -4.76
C GLU A 276 26.85 -33.31 -5.47
N ALA A 277 26.22 -32.73 -6.49
CA ALA A 277 25.13 -33.34 -7.25
C ALA A 277 25.54 -33.88 -8.63
N LYS A 278 26.83 -33.99 -8.94
CA LYS A 278 27.38 -34.24 -10.29
C LYS A 278 26.77 -35.41 -11.07
N ASN A 279 26.38 -36.47 -10.35
CA ASN A 279 25.78 -37.67 -10.96
C ASN A 279 24.24 -37.62 -11.02
N ARG A 280 23.61 -36.56 -10.49
CA ARG A 280 22.16 -36.38 -10.52
C ARG A 280 21.76 -35.71 -11.83
N GLN A 281 20.53 -35.94 -12.25
CA GLN A 281 19.91 -35.18 -13.31
C GLN A 281 19.72 -33.71 -12.88
N PHE A 282 19.84 -32.79 -13.81
CA PHE A 282 19.73 -31.32 -13.55
C PHE A 282 18.48 -30.96 -12.78
N LYS A 283 17.33 -31.53 -13.15
CA LYS A 283 16.05 -31.30 -12.45
C LYS A 283 16.08 -31.64 -10.96
N ASN A 284 16.96 -32.53 -10.54
CA ASN A 284 17.09 -33.00 -9.15
C ASN A 284 18.24 -32.32 -8.36
N ALA A 285 18.96 -31.40 -9.00
CA ALA A 285 20.13 -30.74 -8.42
C ALA A 285 19.83 -29.35 -7.84
N LEU A 286 18.70 -28.77 -8.14
CA LEU A 286 18.37 -27.37 -7.85
C LEU A 286 17.64 -27.15 -6.50
N GLY A 287 17.36 -28.21 -5.74
CA GLY A 287 16.56 -28.14 -4.52
C GLY A 287 17.17 -27.29 -3.38
N GLY A 288 18.50 -27.10 -3.39
CA GLY A 288 19.20 -26.20 -2.45
C GLY A 288 19.20 -24.72 -2.87
N LEU A 289 18.89 -24.43 -4.14
CA LEU A 289 18.93 -23.08 -4.70
C LEU A 289 17.57 -22.39 -4.69
N PHE A 290 16.50 -23.12 -5.00
CA PHE A 290 15.16 -22.59 -5.20
C PHE A 290 14.11 -23.30 -4.37
N PRO A 291 13.01 -22.61 -4.00
CA PRO A 291 11.81 -23.26 -3.47
C PRO A 291 11.29 -24.32 -4.44
N ALA A 292 10.79 -25.44 -3.93
CA ALA A 292 10.32 -26.57 -4.74
C ALA A 292 9.36 -26.18 -5.86
N LYS A 293 8.44 -25.25 -5.61
CA LYS A 293 7.48 -24.76 -6.59
C LYS A 293 8.11 -23.91 -7.71
N LEU A 294 9.24 -23.23 -7.43
CA LEU A 294 9.95 -22.40 -8.39
C LEU A 294 10.89 -23.24 -9.28
N THR A 295 11.40 -24.35 -8.75
CA THR A 295 12.40 -25.18 -9.45
C THR A 295 12.00 -25.59 -10.87
N PRO A 296 10.79 -26.09 -11.17
CA PRO A 296 10.40 -26.44 -12.55
C PRO A 296 10.44 -25.25 -13.50
N VAL A 297 10.03 -24.08 -13.03
CA VAL A 297 10.07 -22.84 -13.84
C VAL A 297 11.50 -22.42 -14.13
N MET A 298 12.40 -22.51 -13.13
CA MET A 298 13.82 -22.18 -13.35
C MET A 298 14.51 -23.15 -14.31
N ILE A 299 14.12 -24.43 -14.29
CA ILE A 299 14.60 -25.42 -15.27
C ILE A 299 14.16 -25.04 -16.68
N GLU A 300 12.88 -24.70 -16.85
CA GLU A 300 12.33 -24.27 -18.15
C GLU A 300 13.05 -23.01 -18.67
N LEU A 301 13.16 -21.98 -17.81
CA LEU A 301 13.80 -20.72 -18.17
C LEU A 301 15.31 -20.86 -18.45
N SER A 302 15.98 -21.81 -17.82
CA SER A 302 17.41 -22.06 -18.07
C SER A 302 17.70 -22.63 -19.45
N GLY A 303 16.70 -23.24 -20.10
CA GLY A 303 16.89 -23.94 -21.38
C GLY A 303 17.76 -25.20 -21.28
N ILE A 304 18.17 -25.61 -20.09
CA ILE A 304 18.99 -26.82 -19.88
C ILE A 304 18.07 -28.05 -19.87
N ASN A 305 18.46 -29.10 -20.61
CA ASN A 305 17.71 -30.35 -20.61
C ASN A 305 17.61 -30.92 -19.17
N PRO A 306 16.39 -31.07 -18.62
CA PRO A 306 16.18 -31.54 -17.26
C PRO A 306 16.74 -32.92 -16.95
N GLU A 307 16.84 -33.79 -17.95
CA GLU A 307 17.33 -35.16 -17.81
C GLU A 307 18.87 -35.26 -17.91
N LYS A 308 19.52 -34.18 -18.35
CA LYS A 308 20.98 -34.13 -18.47
C LYS A 308 21.62 -34.22 -17.09
N LYS A 309 22.70 -35.02 -16.96
CA LYS A 309 23.47 -35.07 -15.70
C LYS A 309 24.20 -33.74 -15.49
N VAL A 310 24.35 -33.34 -14.22
CA VAL A 310 24.97 -32.06 -13.85
C VAL A 310 26.42 -31.97 -14.34
N ASN A 311 27.19 -33.06 -14.31
CA ASN A 311 28.57 -33.11 -14.81
C ASN A 311 28.68 -32.94 -16.36
N GLU A 312 27.60 -33.05 -17.08
CA GLU A 312 27.53 -32.82 -18.52
C GLU A 312 27.11 -31.39 -18.89
N VAL A 313 26.75 -30.55 -17.91
CA VAL A 313 26.39 -29.14 -18.10
C VAL A 313 27.63 -28.29 -18.13
N SER A 314 27.90 -27.58 -19.22
CA SER A 314 29.08 -26.74 -19.34
C SER A 314 29.02 -25.53 -18.40
N ARG A 315 30.18 -25.03 -17.97
CA ARG A 315 30.27 -23.83 -17.13
C ARG A 315 29.60 -22.60 -17.74
N ASP A 316 29.70 -22.44 -19.06
CA ASP A 316 29.11 -21.35 -19.78
C ASP A 316 27.56 -21.40 -19.74
N CYS A 317 26.98 -22.60 -19.80
CA CYS A 317 25.53 -22.76 -19.60
C CYS A 317 25.08 -22.37 -18.20
N LEU A 318 25.92 -22.62 -17.16
CA LEU A 318 25.62 -22.25 -15.78
C LEU A 318 25.70 -20.74 -15.56
N LEU A 319 26.67 -20.07 -16.14
CA LEU A 319 26.82 -18.62 -16.05
C LEU A 319 25.67 -17.88 -16.73
N TYR A 320 25.19 -18.39 -17.87
CA TYR A 320 24.05 -17.80 -18.58
C TYR A 320 22.75 -17.86 -17.75
N THR A 321 22.59 -18.88 -16.92
CA THR A 321 21.44 -19.03 -16.02
C THR A 321 21.49 -18.14 -14.78
N SER A 322 22.65 -17.58 -14.43
CA SER A 322 22.78 -16.63 -13.34
C SER A 322 22.36 -15.20 -13.69
N ASP A 323 22.26 -14.88 -14.99
CA ASP A 323 21.87 -13.57 -15.50
C ASP A 323 20.39 -13.50 -15.98
N ALA A 324 19.64 -14.60 -15.90
CA ALA A 324 18.23 -14.70 -16.33
C ALA A 324 17.21 -14.23 -15.28
#